data_f18c59707a104bd83f45a1f2f3e4aaa6
#
_entry.id   f18c59707a104bd83f45a1f2f3e4aaa6
#
_cell.length_a   1.000
_cell.length_b   1.000
_cell.length_c   1.000
_cell.angle_alpha   90.00
_cell.angle_beta   90.00
_cell.angle_gamma   90.00
#
_symmetry.space_group_name_H-M   'P 1'
#
loop_
_entity.id
_entity.type
_entity.pdbx_description
1 polymer ?
#
loop_
_entity_poly.entity_id
_entity_poly.type
_entity_poly.pdbx_seq_one_letter_code
_entity_poly.pdbx_strand_id
1 'polypeptide(L)'
;MTAPRVLIVDDEVDSCWLVAFVLRQDPNLALAGEATDGEMAVSLVRQERPDVVVMDVMMPRLGGLEAIPQIKRECPDTKVLVLTHLTGEATRREAFEKGADAFLDKHDIASGLVPAIWNACGAARPRPGSR
;
A
#
# COMPACT_ATOMS: atom_id res chain seq x y z
N MET A 1 -20.05 -3.85 7.16
CA MET A 1 -18.75 -3.87 6.45
C MET A 1 -17.67 -3.28 7.30
N THR A 2 -16.55 -3.98 7.39
CA THR A 2 -15.39 -3.46 8.12
C THR A 2 -14.60 -2.50 7.23
N ALA A 3 -13.95 -1.52 7.85
CA ALA A 3 -13.07 -0.60 7.14
C ALA A 3 -11.89 -1.38 6.55
N PRO A 4 -11.49 -1.09 5.29
CA PRO A 4 -10.26 -1.66 4.76
C PRO A 4 -9.08 -1.30 5.64
N ARG A 5 -8.25 -2.29 5.94
CA ARG A 5 -7.06 -2.12 6.78
C ARG A 5 -5.84 -1.98 5.90
N VAL A 6 -5.09 -0.91 6.12
CA VAL A 6 -3.96 -0.53 5.27
C VAL A 6 -2.65 -0.65 6.05
N LEU A 7 -1.69 -1.39 5.49
CA LEU A 7 -0.34 -1.47 6.01
C LEU A 7 0.55 -0.52 5.20
N ILE A 8 1.30 0.34 5.88
CA ILE A 8 2.23 1.27 5.23
C ILE A 8 3.63 0.68 5.28
N VAL A 9 4.31 0.62 4.13
CA VAL A 9 5.67 0.09 4.05
C VAL A 9 6.57 1.11 3.36
N ASP A 10 7.44 1.76 4.14
CA ASP A 10 8.34 2.79 3.63
C ASP A 10 9.42 3.03 4.68
N ASP A 11 10.67 3.16 4.26
CA ASP A 11 11.78 3.44 5.18
C ASP A 11 11.97 4.93 5.44
N GLU A 12 11.28 5.80 4.71
CA GLU A 12 11.33 7.25 4.92
C GLU A 12 10.29 7.67 5.93
N VAL A 13 10.73 8.23 7.07
CA VAL A 13 9.84 8.65 8.14
C VAL A 13 8.82 9.67 7.65
N ASP A 14 9.26 10.64 6.86
CA ASP A 14 8.37 11.70 6.36
C ASP A 14 7.30 11.15 5.42
N SER A 15 7.66 10.20 4.57
CA SER A 15 6.70 9.55 3.68
C SER A 15 5.66 8.76 4.47
N CYS A 16 6.12 7.98 5.45
CA CYS A 16 5.20 7.22 6.34
C CYS A 16 4.23 8.15 7.03
N TRP A 17 4.74 9.27 7.58
CA TRP A 17 3.91 10.24 8.27
C TRP A 17 2.85 10.82 7.35
N LEU A 18 3.25 11.21 6.14
CA LEU A 18 2.32 11.82 5.18
C LEU A 18 1.25 10.82 4.76
N VAL A 19 1.63 9.59 4.45
CA VAL A 19 0.67 8.56 4.07
C VAL A 19 -0.31 8.31 5.21
N ALA A 20 0.19 8.15 6.43
CA ALA A 20 -0.67 7.94 7.59
C ALA A 20 -1.62 9.11 7.79
N PHE A 21 -1.13 10.34 7.64
CA PHE A 21 -1.95 11.54 7.78
C PHE A 21 -3.09 11.54 6.76
N VAL A 22 -2.78 11.27 5.49
CA VAL A 22 -3.78 11.25 4.41
C VAL A 22 -4.81 10.17 4.66
N LEU A 23 -4.38 8.98 5.08
CA LEU A 23 -5.30 7.87 5.35
C LEU A 23 -6.24 8.18 6.52
N ARG A 24 -5.74 8.87 7.54
CA ARG A 24 -6.56 9.23 8.70
C ARG A 24 -7.64 10.27 8.37
N GLN A 25 -7.53 10.95 7.24
CA GLN A 25 -8.58 11.87 6.80
C GLN A 25 -9.81 11.13 6.30
N ASP A 26 -9.70 9.85 6.00
CA ASP A 26 -10.83 9.04 5.58
C ASP A 26 -11.27 8.13 6.75
N PRO A 27 -12.43 8.43 7.39
CA PRO A 27 -12.88 7.64 8.52
C PRO A 27 -13.29 6.21 8.16
N ASN A 28 -13.37 5.91 6.86
CA ASN A 28 -13.72 4.58 6.38
C ASN A 28 -12.51 3.70 6.09
N LEU A 29 -11.31 4.17 6.42
CA LEU A 29 -10.07 3.40 6.31
C LEU A 29 -9.45 3.23 7.70
N ALA A 30 -8.72 2.15 7.89
CA ALA A 30 -8.03 1.88 9.15
C ALA A 30 -6.57 1.55 8.87
N LEU A 31 -5.68 1.96 9.78
CA LEU A 31 -4.27 1.61 9.69
C LEU A 31 -4.04 0.24 10.36
N ALA A 32 -3.35 -0.66 9.66
CA ALA A 32 -2.99 -1.97 10.20
C ALA A 32 -1.59 -1.99 10.81
N GLY A 33 -0.75 -1.01 10.45
CA GLY A 33 0.60 -0.94 10.96
C GLY A 33 1.55 -0.28 9.98
N GLU A 34 2.83 -0.24 10.34
CA GLU A 34 3.89 0.35 9.52
C GLU A 34 5.10 -0.55 9.52
N ALA A 35 5.74 -0.70 8.37
CA ALA A 35 6.98 -1.44 8.22
C ALA A 35 8.00 -0.58 7.50
N THR A 36 9.29 -0.80 7.79
CA THR A 36 10.38 0.00 7.25
C THR A 36 11.26 -0.75 6.27
N ASP A 37 10.98 -2.03 6.03
CA ASP A 37 11.66 -2.82 5.01
C ASP A 37 10.76 -3.97 4.56
N GLY A 38 11.21 -4.67 3.50
CA GLY A 38 10.41 -5.74 2.92
C GLY A 38 10.25 -6.96 3.81
N GLU A 39 11.25 -7.30 4.61
CA GLU A 39 11.15 -8.44 5.53
C GLU A 39 10.11 -8.18 6.60
N MET A 40 10.13 -7.00 7.18
CA MET A 40 9.13 -6.59 8.17
C MET A 40 7.74 -6.54 7.55
N ALA A 41 7.64 -6.07 6.30
CA ALA A 41 6.36 -6.03 5.58
C ALA A 41 5.77 -7.43 5.44
N VAL A 42 6.57 -8.41 5.00
CA VAL A 42 6.09 -9.79 4.84
C VAL A 42 5.61 -10.35 6.18
N SER A 43 6.39 -10.11 7.24
CA SER A 43 6.04 -10.57 8.59
C SER A 43 4.72 -9.97 9.08
N LEU A 44 4.55 -8.66 8.86
CA LEU A 44 3.32 -7.98 9.27
C LEU A 44 2.11 -8.39 8.44
N VAL A 45 2.29 -8.65 7.16
CA VAL A 45 1.21 -9.18 6.34
C VAL A 45 0.73 -10.52 6.88
N ARG A 46 1.66 -11.40 7.24
CA ARG A 46 1.31 -12.69 7.82
C ARG A 46 0.52 -12.53 9.13
N GLN A 47 0.95 -11.60 9.95
CA GLN A 47 0.40 -11.37 11.28
C GLN A 47 -0.92 -10.59 11.24
N GLU A 48 -0.97 -9.52 10.48
CA GLU A 48 -2.09 -8.58 10.48
C GLU A 48 -3.12 -8.83 9.38
N ARG A 49 -2.74 -9.50 8.32
CA ARG A 49 -3.58 -9.79 7.16
C ARG A 49 -4.32 -8.54 6.67
N PRO A 50 -3.58 -7.49 6.28
CA PRO A 50 -4.21 -6.25 5.83
C PRO A 50 -4.94 -6.44 4.51
N ASP A 51 -5.87 -5.55 4.22
CA ASP A 51 -6.57 -5.56 2.95
C ASP A 51 -5.70 -4.98 1.83
N VAL A 52 -4.90 -3.97 2.17
CA VAL A 52 -4.02 -3.29 1.22
C VAL A 52 -2.67 -3.02 1.88
N VAL A 53 -1.60 -3.22 1.12
CA VAL A 53 -0.25 -2.78 1.48
C VAL A 53 0.09 -1.61 0.56
N VAL A 54 0.42 -0.46 1.13
CA VAL A 54 0.95 0.70 0.40
C VAL A 54 2.45 0.69 0.58
N MET A 55 3.21 0.46 -0.49
CA MET A 55 4.61 0.11 -0.36
C MET A 55 5.52 0.82 -1.36
N ASP A 56 6.61 1.41 -0.84
CA ASP A 56 7.68 1.91 -1.68
C ASP A 56 8.54 0.75 -2.17
N VAL A 57 9.10 0.88 -3.37
CA VAL A 57 10.00 -0.14 -3.93
C VAL A 57 11.44 0.07 -3.48
N MET A 58 11.81 1.27 -3.06
CA MET A 58 13.17 1.58 -2.63
C MET A 58 13.30 1.48 -1.11
N MET A 59 13.74 0.33 -0.64
CA MET A 59 13.94 0.10 0.78
C MET A 59 15.17 -0.78 1.01
N PRO A 60 15.81 -0.70 2.19
CA PRO A 60 16.93 -1.55 2.53
C PRO A 60 16.48 -3.00 2.78
N ARG A 61 17.44 -3.90 2.87
CA ARG A 61 17.25 -5.33 3.07
C ARG A 61 16.43 -5.91 1.93
N LEU A 62 15.26 -6.45 2.19
CA LEU A 62 14.39 -6.90 1.12
C LEU A 62 13.67 -5.68 0.55
N GLY A 63 13.89 -5.38 -0.73
CA GLY A 63 13.24 -4.26 -1.41
C GLY A 63 11.77 -4.52 -1.66
N GLY A 64 11.04 -3.45 -2.02
CA GLY A 64 9.60 -3.54 -2.25
C GLY A 64 9.23 -4.49 -3.37
N LEU A 65 9.94 -4.42 -4.51
CA LEU A 65 9.63 -5.29 -5.63
C LEU A 65 9.79 -6.76 -5.28
N GLU A 66 10.85 -7.12 -4.55
CA GLU A 66 11.12 -8.49 -4.14
C GLU A 66 10.14 -8.96 -3.07
N ALA A 67 9.59 -8.04 -2.28
CA ALA A 67 8.62 -8.38 -1.25
C ALA A 67 7.24 -8.72 -1.82
N ILE A 68 6.89 -8.18 -2.99
CA ILE A 68 5.54 -8.38 -3.55
C ILE A 68 5.18 -9.86 -3.71
N PRO A 69 6.01 -10.70 -4.36
CA PRO A 69 5.64 -12.11 -4.49
C PRO A 69 5.50 -12.81 -3.14
N GLN A 70 6.32 -12.43 -2.16
CA GLN A 70 6.26 -13.03 -0.83
C GLN A 70 4.99 -12.63 -0.10
N ILE A 71 4.59 -11.37 -0.20
CA ILE A 71 3.33 -10.89 0.36
C ILE A 71 2.15 -11.65 -0.26
N LYS A 72 2.15 -11.80 -1.57
CA LYS A 72 1.08 -12.50 -2.27
C LYS A 72 1.00 -13.98 -1.91
N ARG A 73 2.15 -14.60 -1.59
CA ARG A 73 2.14 -15.99 -1.10
C ARG A 73 1.55 -16.11 0.29
N GLU A 74 1.91 -15.18 1.18
CA GLU A 74 1.42 -15.20 2.56
C GLU A 74 -0.07 -14.87 2.64
N CYS A 75 -0.53 -13.94 1.82
CA CYS A 75 -1.91 -13.49 1.85
C CYS A 75 -2.37 -13.11 0.44
N PRO A 76 -2.83 -14.08 -0.37
CA PRO A 76 -3.19 -13.81 -1.76
C PRO A 76 -4.26 -12.74 -1.94
N ASP A 77 -5.10 -12.54 -0.94
CA ASP A 77 -6.18 -11.55 -1.02
C ASP A 77 -5.73 -10.12 -0.69
N THR A 78 -4.54 -9.96 -0.09
CA THR A 78 -3.99 -8.63 0.18
C THR A 78 -3.61 -7.96 -1.12
N LYS A 79 -4.12 -6.75 -1.34
CA LYS A 79 -3.75 -5.96 -2.51
C LYS A 79 -2.47 -5.19 -2.25
N VAL A 80 -1.64 -5.05 -3.27
CA VAL A 80 -0.38 -4.30 -3.16
C VAL A 80 -0.45 -3.08 -4.04
N LEU A 81 -0.39 -1.90 -3.42
CA LEU A 81 -0.30 -0.63 -4.10
C LEU A 81 1.14 -0.12 -3.97
N VAL A 82 1.84 -0.03 -5.09
CA VAL A 82 3.20 0.51 -5.09
C VAL A 82 3.12 2.03 -5.12
N LEU A 83 3.78 2.68 -4.16
CA LEU A 83 3.80 4.13 -4.02
C LEU A 83 5.27 4.56 -4.00
N THR A 84 5.75 5.21 -5.06
CA THR A 84 7.18 5.45 -5.22
C THR A 84 7.47 6.70 -6.04
N HIS A 85 8.69 7.23 -5.86
CA HIS A 85 9.23 8.26 -6.74
C HIS A 85 9.83 7.66 -8.01
N LEU A 86 10.06 6.33 -8.02
CA LEU A 86 10.58 5.63 -9.19
C LEU A 86 9.44 5.30 -10.15
N THR A 87 9.07 6.27 -10.99
CA THR A 87 7.88 6.15 -11.84
C THR A 87 8.19 5.76 -13.29
N GLY A 88 9.40 5.32 -13.57
CA GLY A 88 9.77 4.87 -14.91
C GLY A 88 8.95 3.66 -15.35
N GLU A 89 8.76 3.54 -16.67
CA GLU A 89 7.95 2.45 -17.25
C GLU A 89 8.48 1.06 -16.87
N ALA A 90 9.81 0.91 -16.80
CA ALA A 90 10.41 -0.37 -16.44
C ALA A 90 10.04 -0.78 -15.00
N THR A 91 10.09 0.17 -14.07
CA THR A 91 9.73 -0.09 -12.66
C THR A 91 8.25 -0.44 -12.56
N ARG A 92 7.41 0.31 -13.24
CA ARG A 92 5.97 0.06 -13.24
C ARG A 92 5.65 -1.33 -13.78
N ARG A 93 6.24 -1.69 -14.90
CA ARG A 93 6.03 -3.00 -15.53
C ARG A 93 6.48 -4.12 -14.60
N GLU A 94 7.66 -3.99 -14.02
CA GLU A 94 8.19 -5.01 -13.11
C GLU A 94 7.29 -5.18 -11.87
N ALA A 95 6.78 -4.07 -11.33
CA ALA A 95 5.88 -4.13 -10.19
C ALA A 95 4.63 -4.96 -10.51
N PHE A 96 3.99 -4.69 -11.64
CA PHE A 96 2.81 -5.45 -12.03
C PHE A 96 3.12 -6.91 -12.36
N GLU A 97 4.25 -7.18 -12.99
CA GLU A 97 4.68 -8.55 -13.28
C GLU A 97 4.88 -9.37 -11.99
N LYS A 98 5.33 -8.71 -10.93
CA LYS A 98 5.55 -9.37 -9.63
C LYS A 98 4.27 -9.51 -8.80
N GLY A 99 3.18 -8.88 -9.22
CA GLY A 99 1.90 -9.04 -8.58
C GLY A 99 1.28 -7.80 -7.98
N ALA A 100 1.85 -6.61 -8.22
CA ALA A 100 1.23 -5.37 -7.75
C ALA A 100 -0.15 -5.19 -8.38
N ASP A 101 -1.08 -4.65 -7.62
CA ASP A 101 -2.44 -4.40 -8.06
C ASP A 101 -2.63 -2.95 -8.50
N ALA A 102 -1.78 -2.04 -8.05
CA ALA A 102 -1.85 -0.63 -8.41
C ALA A 102 -0.47 0.01 -8.28
N PHE A 103 -0.30 1.15 -8.93
CA PHE A 103 0.96 1.88 -8.94
C PHE A 103 0.65 3.38 -8.90
N LEU A 104 1.30 4.11 -7.98
CA LEU A 104 1.05 5.53 -7.81
C LEU A 104 2.36 6.27 -7.57
N ASP A 105 2.49 7.45 -8.17
CA ASP A 105 3.60 8.37 -7.94
C ASP A 105 3.45 9.01 -6.55
N LYS A 106 4.52 9.07 -5.78
CA LYS A 106 4.50 9.74 -4.46
C LYS A 106 4.07 11.20 -4.53
N HIS A 107 4.26 11.86 -5.67
CA HIS A 107 3.80 13.25 -5.85
C HIS A 107 2.27 13.35 -5.81
N ASP A 108 1.56 12.24 -6.01
CA ASP A 108 0.09 12.23 -6.08
C ASP A 108 -0.55 11.70 -4.79
N ILE A 109 0.18 11.63 -3.68
CA ILE A 109 -0.35 11.10 -2.42
C ILE A 109 -1.63 11.85 -2.01
N ALA A 110 -1.59 13.17 -2.01
CA ALA A 110 -2.69 13.97 -1.49
C ALA A 110 -3.99 13.79 -2.29
N SER A 111 -3.88 13.64 -3.60
CA SER A 111 -5.06 13.58 -4.47
C SER A 111 -5.41 12.18 -4.95
N GLY A 112 -4.43 11.28 -5.01
CA GLY A 112 -4.61 9.99 -5.67
C GLY A 112 -4.59 8.77 -4.75
N LEU A 113 -4.04 8.88 -3.54
CA LEU A 113 -3.82 7.69 -2.71
C LEU A 113 -5.12 7.04 -2.25
N VAL A 114 -6.02 7.81 -1.66
CA VAL A 114 -7.27 7.26 -1.13
C VAL A 114 -8.12 6.64 -2.25
N PRO A 115 -8.35 7.32 -3.39
CA PRO A 115 -9.06 6.69 -4.51
C PRO A 115 -8.39 5.41 -5.01
N ALA A 116 -7.06 5.39 -5.07
CA ALA A 116 -6.33 4.21 -5.53
C ALA A 116 -6.51 3.03 -4.58
N ILE A 117 -6.55 3.28 -3.28
CA ILE A 117 -6.78 2.24 -2.27
C ILE A 117 -8.17 1.63 -2.45
N TRP A 118 -9.21 2.47 -2.57
CA TRP A 118 -10.57 1.98 -2.75
C TRP A 118 -10.70 1.19 -4.05
N ASN A 119 -10.07 1.67 -5.14
CA ASN A 119 -10.05 0.93 -6.40
C ASN A 119 -9.38 -0.44 -6.26
N ALA A 120 -8.26 -0.49 -5.57
CA ALA A 120 -7.52 -1.75 -5.38
C ALA A 120 -8.35 -2.76 -4.59
N CYS A 121 -9.14 -2.28 -3.64
CA CYS A 121 -10.02 -3.14 -2.83
C CYS A 121 -11.24 -3.61 -3.60
N GLY A 122 -11.48 -3.09 -4.81
CA GLY A 122 -12.66 -3.47 -5.58
C GLY A 122 -13.96 -2.93 -5.01
N ALA A 123 -13.89 -1.90 -4.15
CA ALA A 123 -15.06 -1.31 -3.51
C ALA A 123 -15.12 0.18 -3.81
N ALA A 124 -16.33 0.69 -4.00
CA ALA A 124 -16.51 2.11 -4.17
C ALA A 124 -16.37 2.82 -2.82
N ARG A 125 -15.66 3.95 -2.83
CA ARG A 125 -15.55 4.78 -1.64
C ARG A 125 -16.94 5.28 -1.23
N PRO A 126 -17.34 5.14 0.05
CA PRO A 126 -18.63 5.66 0.49
C PRO A 126 -18.72 7.16 0.25
N ARG A 127 -19.88 7.63 -0.16
CA ARG A 127 -20.10 9.06 -0.35
C ARG A 127 -20.19 9.73 1.02
N PRO A 128 -19.73 10.98 1.13
CA PRO A 128 -19.93 11.73 2.37
C PRO A 128 -21.41 11.73 2.76
N GLY A 129 -21.72 11.39 4.01
CA GLY A 129 -23.09 11.33 4.50
C GLY A 129 -23.86 10.08 4.15
N SER A 130 -23.29 9.15 3.40
CA SER A 130 -23.93 7.87 3.08
C SER A 130 -23.97 6.95 4.31
N ARG A 131 -24.94 6.08 4.36
CA ARG A 131 -25.08 5.08 5.42
C ARG A 131 -24.84 3.69 4.86
#